data_801bba435652a4ea15a51d79da38899d
#
_entry.id   801bba435652a4ea15a51d79da38899d
#
_cell.length_a   1.000
_cell.length_b   1.000
_cell.length_c   1.000
_cell.angle_alpha   90.00
_cell.angle_beta   90.00
_cell.angle_gamma   90.00
#
_symmetry.space_group_name_H-M   'P 1'
#
loop_
_entity.id
_entity.type
_entity.pdbx_description
1 polymer ?
#
loop_
_entity_poly.entity_id
_entity_poly.type
_entity_poly.pdbx_seq_one_letter_code
_entity_poly.pdbx_strand_id
1 'polypeptide(L)'
;MSGKAEKPSATMSPEAIAFWKGAEKGELIIRTCRDCGKPHFYPRPICPFCSSSRTEPLVSSGRGTIYSFAPVSGSRRPTAAAIVELAEGPKIDSLVIDSDIHQLAIGQPVEVHFFADGEGRPTLGFTTTAAQQARDYSTRALKASGFVGGHAETNAAALADINTAAIIGAGTMGRGITLSLLAAGIAVRLVDSDSSSLDRARDWIRKTLSADVARGRRTEQETSSMESRVSFGQAIDAVSDADLVIEAVWEQMSLKKAIFGEIDRYAKSDALLGSNTSTLDIDQIASATGRPENLIGLHFFSPAHVMKLLEVIRGPRTSRKTIERAMALGSRIRKVPVLVRICKGFVGNRLMIAREEQAGRLLLEGASPQQVDRVLREFGLPMGTFELQDMAGGIELNYRHRQETGEKDWLIDQLFERGRLGQKTGKGYYRYEPGSSKPLPDREVDDLIVEGARRQNITRRIIRDDEVRDRLVFPMINEAAKLIEEDIVQRPSDIDVVWQHGYGWPSWKGGPVYWADQIGLRQIRDTLGSYAVAHDASLKPTNLLNELADRDGKFLDQIER
;
A
#
# COMPACT_ATOMS: atom_id res chain seq x y z
N MET A 1 -2.63 43.26 -4.83
CA MET A 1 -4.10 43.16 -4.98
C MET A 1 -4.37 42.33 -6.22
N SER A 2 -4.52 41.00 -6.07
CA SER A 2 -5.02 40.14 -7.15
C SER A 2 -6.27 39.45 -6.59
N GLY A 3 -7.43 39.95 -7.06
CA GLY A 3 -8.73 39.41 -6.71
C GLY A 3 -8.84 37.97 -7.21
N LYS A 4 -9.00 37.01 -6.28
CA LYS A 4 -9.55 35.72 -6.61
C LYS A 4 -10.96 35.96 -7.11
N ALA A 5 -11.19 35.74 -8.40
CA ALA A 5 -12.54 35.65 -8.94
C ALA A 5 -13.24 34.47 -8.21
N GLU A 6 -14.21 34.78 -7.37
CA GLU A 6 -15.17 33.80 -6.88
C GLU A 6 -15.86 33.18 -8.10
N LYS A 7 -15.61 31.87 -8.33
CA LYS A 7 -16.41 31.12 -9.30
C LYS A 7 -17.86 31.17 -8.80
N PRO A 8 -18.84 31.47 -9.66
CA PRO A 8 -20.23 31.48 -9.26
C PRO A 8 -20.59 30.10 -8.71
N SER A 9 -21.06 30.06 -7.48
CA SER A 9 -21.75 28.90 -6.89
C SER A 9 -22.91 28.60 -7.83
N ALA A 10 -22.83 27.51 -8.60
CA ALA A 10 -23.95 27.02 -9.36
C ALA A 10 -25.09 26.80 -8.37
N THR A 11 -26.13 27.64 -8.41
CA THR A 11 -27.33 27.48 -7.61
C THR A 11 -27.94 26.13 -8.02
N MET A 12 -27.75 25.12 -7.16
CA MET A 12 -28.34 23.80 -7.37
C MET A 12 -29.87 23.95 -7.43
N SER A 13 -30.49 23.37 -8.46
CA SER A 13 -31.95 23.34 -8.50
C SER A 13 -32.49 22.56 -7.30
N PRO A 14 -33.66 22.93 -6.76
CA PRO A 14 -34.25 22.24 -5.62
C PRO A 14 -34.36 20.71 -5.83
N GLU A 15 -34.58 20.28 -7.06
CA GLU A 15 -34.72 18.88 -7.45
C GLU A 15 -33.35 18.14 -7.38
N ALA A 16 -32.26 18.84 -7.69
CA ALA A 16 -30.91 18.29 -7.59
C ALA A 16 -30.42 18.15 -6.13
N ILE A 17 -30.98 18.93 -5.20
CA ILE A 17 -30.63 18.86 -3.78
C ILE A 17 -30.87 17.45 -3.23
N ALA A 18 -31.97 16.79 -3.58
CA ALA A 18 -32.26 15.43 -3.13
C ALA A 18 -31.18 14.43 -3.63
N PHE A 19 -30.76 14.57 -4.88
CA PHE A 19 -29.67 13.74 -5.46
C PHE A 19 -28.36 13.92 -4.70
N TRP A 20 -27.90 15.15 -4.47
CA TRP A 20 -26.63 15.42 -3.81
C TRP A 20 -26.64 15.01 -2.33
N LYS A 21 -27.78 15.22 -1.62
CA LYS A 21 -27.93 14.72 -0.25
C LYS A 21 -27.92 13.19 -0.17
N GLY A 22 -28.45 12.50 -1.18
CA GLY A 22 -28.34 11.06 -1.33
C GLY A 22 -26.89 10.63 -1.58
N ALA A 23 -26.21 11.31 -2.50
CA ALA A 23 -24.82 11.04 -2.86
C ALA A 23 -23.87 11.13 -1.65
N GLU A 24 -24.07 12.09 -0.73
CA GLU A 24 -23.34 12.21 0.53
C GLU A 24 -23.52 10.99 1.44
N LYS A 25 -24.63 10.26 1.29
CA LYS A 25 -24.96 9.03 2.04
C LYS A 25 -24.65 7.76 1.25
N GLY A 26 -24.14 7.89 0.01
CA GLY A 26 -23.94 6.76 -0.90
C GLY A 26 -25.22 6.25 -1.57
N GLU A 27 -26.34 7.01 -1.54
CA GLU A 27 -27.63 6.64 -2.11
C GLU A 27 -27.84 7.34 -3.45
N LEU A 28 -28.19 6.56 -4.49
CA LEU A 28 -28.58 7.11 -5.80
C LEU A 28 -30.05 7.49 -5.78
N ILE A 29 -30.34 8.79 -5.78
CA ILE A 29 -31.70 9.30 -5.85
C ILE A 29 -32.04 9.60 -7.30
N ILE A 30 -33.07 8.93 -7.84
CA ILE A 30 -33.73 9.22 -9.11
C ILE A 30 -35.13 9.80 -8.87
N ARG A 31 -35.91 10.02 -9.89
CA ARG A 31 -37.33 10.46 -9.72
C ARG A 31 -38.28 9.50 -10.40
N THR A 32 -39.48 9.39 -9.85
CA THR A 32 -40.60 8.70 -10.47
C THR A 32 -41.76 9.64 -10.66
N CYS A 33 -42.54 9.43 -11.71
CA CYS A 33 -43.73 10.22 -11.99
C CYS A 33 -44.96 9.51 -11.42
N ARG A 34 -45.79 10.21 -10.61
CA ARG A 34 -47.00 9.65 -10.03
C ARG A 34 -48.10 9.40 -11.07
N ASP A 35 -48.05 10.09 -12.23
CA ASP A 35 -49.11 9.98 -13.25
C ASP A 35 -48.85 8.85 -14.24
N CYS A 36 -47.65 8.71 -14.74
CA CYS A 36 -47.30 7.66 -15.70
C CYS A 36 -46.47 6.51 -15.13
N GLY A 37 -46.07 6.59 -13.85
CA GLY A 37 -45.30 5.57 -13.15
C GLY A 37 -43.84 5.42 -13.61
N LYS A 38 -43.39 6.20 -14.60
CA LYS A 38 -42.04 6.01 -15.20
C LYS A 38 -40.95 6.68 -14.38
N PRO A 39 -39.91 5.93 -13.98
CA PRO A 39 -38.72 6.51 -13.39
C PRO A 39 -37.89 7.27 -14.44
N HIS A 40 -37.16 8.31 -13.99
CA HIS A 40 -36.30 9.10 -14.88
C HIS A 40 -35.08 9.66 -14.13
N PHE A 41 -34.01 9.89 -14.84
CA PHE A 41 -32.80 10.56 -14.48
C PHE A 41 -32.39 11.51 -15.64
N TYR A 42 -31.94 12.72 -15.46
CA TYR A 42 -31.52 13.42 -14.25
C TYR A 42 -32.76 13.95 -13.48
N PRO A 43 -32.65 14.31 -12.16
CA PRO A 43 -33.78 14.85 -11.41
C PRO A 43 -34.35 16.11 -12.06
N ARG A 44 -35.60 16.06 -12.54
CA ARG A 44 -36.32 17.18 -13.19
C ARG A 44 -37.67 17.41 -12.52
N PRO A 45 -38.16 18.68 -12.43
CA PRO A 45 -39.44 18.97 -11.81
C PRO A 45 -40.61 18.46 -12.66
N ILE A 46 -40.40 18.27 -13.97
CA ILE A 46 -41.41 17.83 -14.94
C ILE A 46 -40.99 16.47 -15.52
N CYS A 47 -41.93 15.54 -15.55
CA CYS A 47 -41.74 14.22 -16.13
C CYS A 47 -41.42 14.32 -17.64
N PRO A 48 -40.29 13.74 -18.11
CA PRO A 48 -39.93 13.81 -19.53
C PRO A 48 -40.83 12.96 -20.45
N PHE A 49 -41.69 12.11 -19.88
CA PHE A 49 -42.55 11.19 -20.64
C PHE A 49 -43.99 11.69 -20.82
N CYS A 50 -44.54 12.37 -19.81
CA CYS A 50 -45.95 12.82 -19.85
C CYS A 50 -46.14 14.29 -19.45
N SER A 51 -45.03 15.03 -19.24
CA SER A 51 -45.04 16.46 -18.87
C SER A 51 -45.75 16.79 -17.55
N SER A 52 -46.02 15.80 -16.70
CA SER A 52 -46.60 16.03 -15.38
C SER A 52 -45.60 16.64 -14.42
N SER A 53 -46.02 17.57 -13.58
CA SER A 53 -45.24 18.13 -12.46
C SER A 53 -45.28 17.25 -11.20
N ARG A 54 -46.11 16.19 -11.19
CA ARG A 54 -46.23 15.28 -10.04
C ARG A 54 -45.16 14.23 -10.02
N THR A 55 -43.89 14.65 -9.82
CA THR A 55 -42.75 13.77 -9.70
C THR A 55 -42.22 13.74 -8.26
N GLU A 56 -41.73 12.61 -7.81
CA GLU A 56 -41.20 12.42 -6.46
C GLU A 56 -39.84 11.71 -6.46
N PRO A 57 -38.99 11.93 -5.43
CA PRO A 57 -37.73 11.20 -5.28
C PRO A 57 -37.97 9.69 -5.11
N LEU A 58 -37.13 8.90 -5.73
CA LEU A 58 -37.07 7.44 -5.58
C LEU A 58 -35.61 7.04 -5.27
N VAL A 59 -35.40 6.32 -4.18
CA VAL A 59 -34.11 5.71 -3.89
C VAL A 59 -33.95 4.53 -4.84
N SER A 60 -32.96 4.63 -5.75
CA SER A 60 -32.61 3.54 -6.65
C SER A 60 -31.94 2.39 -5.90
N SER A 61 -32.12 1.18 -6.36
CA SER A 61 -31.33 0.01 -5.90
C SER A 61 -29.83 0.18 -6.12
N GLY A 62 -29.42 1.14 -6.95
CA GLY A 62 -28.04 1.35 -7.36
C GLY A 62 -27.50 0.30 -8.34
N ARG A 63 -28.31 -0.72 -8.70
CA ARG A 63 -27.92 -1.76 -9.64
C ARG A 63 -28.28 -1.40 -11.06
N GLY A 64 -27.40 -1.81 -11.98
CA GLY A 64 -27.65 -1.62 -13.42
C GLY A 64 -26.78 -2.53 -14.25
N THR A 65 -26.83 -2.34 -15.57
CA THR A 65 -26.00 -3.04 -16.53
C THR A 65 -25.32 -2.04 -17.47
N ILE A 66 -24.12 -2.35 -17.91
CA ILE A 66 -23.41 -1.54 -18.91
C ILE A 66 -24.17 -1.62 -20.24
N TYR A 67 -24.73 -0.52 -20.67
CA TYR A 67 -25.38 -0.40 -21.97
C TYR A 67 -24.37 -0.11 -23.09
N SER A 68 -23.41 0.76 -22.83
CA SER A 68 -22.26 1.03 -23.70
C SER A 68 -21.09 1.57 -22.87
N PHE A 69 -19.87 1.42 -23.36
CA PHE A 69 -18.69 1.97 -22.68
C PHE A 69 -17.55 2.26 -23.65
N ALA A 70 -16.61 3.13 -23.22
CA ALA A 70 -15.35 3.41 -23.87
C ALA A 70 -14.25 3.61 -22.81
N PRO A 71 -13.12 2.89 -22.86
CA PRO A 71 -11.99 3.12 -21.96
C PRO A 71 -11.46 4.56 -22.05
N VAL A 72 -11.12 5.15 -20.91
CA VAL A 72 -10.52 6.49 -20.81
C VAL A 72 -9.01 6.34 -20.67
N SER A 73 -8.27 6.75 -21.69
CA SER A 73 -6.80 6.71 -21.69
C SER A 73 -6.21 7.80 -20.80
N GLY A 74 -5.12 7.47 -20.07
CA GLY A 74 -4.35 8.44 -19.28
C GLY A 74 -4.96 8.80 -17.92
N SER A 75 -6.03 8.17 -17.49
CA SER A 75 -6.56 8.33 -16.14
C SER A 75 -5.63 7.64 -15.11
N ARG A 76 -5.55 8.21 -13.89
CA ARG A 76 -4.76 7.63 -12.79
C ARG A 76 -5.37 6.34 -12.23
N ARG A 77 -6.66 6.11 -12.50
CA ARG A 77 -7.41 4.90 -12.09
C ARG A 77 -7.99 4.26 -13.33
N PRO A 78 -8.12 2.94 -13.39
CA PRO A 78 -8.86 2.28 -14.46
C PRO A 78 -10.26 2.87 -14.55
N THR A 79 -10.59 3.50 -15.68
CA THR A 79 -11.84 4.26 -15.87
C THR A 79 -12.36 4.03 -17.28
N ALA A 80 -13.64 3.80 -17.41
CA ALA A 80 -14.35 3.82 -18.68
C ALA A 80 -15.52 4.80 -18.59
N ALA A 81 -15.69 5.64 -19.60
CA ALA A 81 -16.94 6.37 -19.79
C ALA A 81 -18.02 5.35 -20.18
N ALA A 82 -19.19 5.40 -19.56
CA ALA A 82 -20.22 4.39 -19.78
C ALA A 82 -21.63 4.98 -19.70
N ILE A 83 -22.53 4.38 -20.46
CA ILE A 83 -23.97 4.50 -20.24
C ILE A 83 -24.40 3.26 -19.46
N VAL A 84 -24.99 3.46 -18.29
CA VAL A 84 -25.52 2.39 -17.44
C VAL A 84 -27.02 2.44 -17.44
N GLU A 85 -27.66 1.32 -17.75
CA GLU A 85 -29.11 1.14 -17.63
C GLU A 85 -29.41 0.59 -16.25
N LEU A 86 -30.08 1.39 -15.42
CA LEU A 86 -30.50 0.99 -14.07
C LEU A 86 -31.56 -0.11 -14.10
N ALA A 87 -31.63 -0.89 -13.03
CA ALA A 87 -32.68 -1.89 -12.83
C ALA A 87 -34.09 -1.27 -12.87
N GLU A 88 -34.22 -0.01 -12.49
CA GLU A 88 -35.46 0.78 -12.57
C GLU A 88 -35.77 1.31 -13.97
N GLY A 89 -34.86 1.16 -14.95
CA GLY A 89 -35.05 1.49 -16.37
C GLY A 89 -34.34 2.74 -16.90
N PRO A 90 -34.08 3.81 -16.14
CA PRO A 90 -33.37 4.96 -16.67
C PRO A 90 -31.94 4.62 -17.08
N LYS A 91 -31.49 5.25 -18.17
CA LYS A 91 -30.07 5.21 -18.60
C LYS A 91 -29.35 6.44 -18.07
N ILE A 92 -28.17 6.23 -17.54
CA ILE A 92 -27.32 7.25 -16.91
C ILE A 92 -25.97 7.29 -17.60
N ASP A 93 -25.57 8.48 -18.06
CA ASP A 93 -24.20 8.76 -18.47
C ASP A 93 -23.32 8.89 -17.23
N SER A 94 -22.29 8.07 -17.11
CA SER A 94 -21.44 8.03 -15.94
C SER A 94 -20.08 7.38 -16.25
N LEU A 95 -19.36 7.00 -15.21
CA LEU A 95 -18.09 6.32 -15.31
C LEU A 95 -18.18 4.93 -14.67
N VAL A 96 -17.59 3.94 -15.29
CA VAL A 96 -17.20 2.70 -14.61
C VAL A 96 -15.77 2.86 -14.13
N ILE A 97 -15.57 2.76 -12.82
CA ILE A 97 -14.28 3.01 -12.16
C ILE A 97 -13.84 1.82 -11.32
N ASP A 98 -12.53 1.79 -11.01
CA ASP A 98 -11.96 0.80 -10.10
C ASP A 98 -12.42 -0.63 -10.44
N SER A 99 -12.41 -0.94 -11.72
CA SER A 99 -12.77 -2.24 -12.30
C SER A 99 -11.75 -2.58 -13.37
N ASP A 100 -11.65 -3.84 -13.75
CA ASP A 100 -10.78 -4.24 -14.85
C ASP A 100 -11.41 -3.78 -16.18
N ILE A 101 -10.95 -2.63 -16.70
CA ILE A 101 -11.52 -2.01 -17.91
C ILE A 101 -11.34 -2.86 -19.18
N HIS A 102 -10.37 -3.80 -19.16
CA HIS A 102 -10.11 -4.71 -20.28
C HIS A 102 -11.05 -5.92 -20.29
N GLN A 103 -11.75 -6.15 -19.15
CA GLN A 103 -12.74 -7.22 -19.01
C GLN A 103 -14.17 -6.70 -18.98
N LEU A 104 -14.39 -5.40 -19.22
CA LEU A 104 -15.73 -4.86 -19.30
C LEU A 104 -16.47 -5.38 -20.55
N ALA A 105 -17.76 -5.67 -20.38
CA ALA A 105 -18.65 -6.12 -21.45
C ALA A 105 -20.01 -5.42 -21.38
N ILE A 106 -20.64 -5.21 -22.53
CA ILE A 106 -22.03 -4.77 -22.62
C ILE A 106 -22.92 -5.82 -21.96
N GLY A 107 -23.90 -5.37 -21.15
CA GLY A 107 -24.74 -6.25 -20.36
C GLY A 107 -24.15 -6.68 -19.03
N GLN A 108 -22.90 -6.34 -18.74
CA GLN A 108 -22.26 -6.69 -17.46
C GLN A 108 -22.93 -5.95 -16.30
N PRO A 109 -23.25 -6.66 -15.19
CA PRO A 109 -23.82 -6.04 -14.00
C PRO A 109 -22.84 -5.08 -13.33
N VAL A 110 -23.36 -3.92 -12.90
CA VAL A 110 -22.63 -2.89 -12.16
C VAL A 110 -23.48 -2.35 -11.02
N GLU A 111 -22.81 -1.79 -10.02
CA GLU A 111 -23.43 -1.16 -8.87
C GLU A 111 -22.93 0.28 -8.71
N VAL A 112 -23.79 1.16 -8.21
CA VAL A 112 -23.45 2.55 -7.95
C VAL A 112 -22.30 2.66 -6.96
N HIS A 113 -21.38 3.55 -7.27
CA HIS A 113 -20.25 3.86 -6.41
C HIS A 113 -19.96 5.36 -6.47
N PHE A 114 -20.18 6.07 -5.35
CA PHE A 114 -19.82 7.47 -5.26
C PHE A 114 -18.36 7.60 -4.84
N PHE A 115 -17.63 8.45 -5.55
CA PHE A 115 -16.22 8.74 -5.25
C PHE A 115 -15.98 10.24 -5.19
N ALA A 116 -14.92 10.66 -4.47
CA ALA A 116 -14.56 12.06 -4.40
C ALA A 116 -13.77 12.48 -5.66
N ASP A 117 -14.17 13.59 -6.28
CA ASP A 117 -13.38 14.25 -7.34
C ASP A 117 -12.12 14.93 -6.78
N GLY A 118 -11.35 15.60 -7.65
CA GLY A 118 -10.15 16.33 -7.26
C GLY A 118 -10.38 17.50 -6.29
N GLU A 119 -11.65 17.93 -6.11
CA GLU A 119 -12.09 18.98 -5.19
C GLU A 119 -12.80 18.41 -3.95
N GLY A 120 -12.86 17.07 -3.82
CA GLY A 120 -13.48 16.37 -2.69
C GLY A 120 -15.01 16.24 -2.77
N ARG A 121 -15.62 16.55 -3.92
CA ARG A 121 -17.09 16.44 -4.09
C ARG A 121 -17.48 15.02 -4.49
N PRO A 122 -18.63 14.50 -4.00
CA PRO A 122 -19.13 13.20 -4.42
C PRO A 122 -19.45 13.22 -5.92
N THR A 123 -18.89 12.27 -6.64
CA THR A 123 -19.11 12.07 -8.09
C THR A 123 -19.75 10.71 -8.30
N LEU A 124 -20.78 10.67 -9.16
CA LEU A 124 -21.47 9.44 -9.50
C LEU A 124 -20.60 8.57 -10.41
N GLY A 125 -20.41 7.32 -10.02
CA GLY A 125 -19.78 6.27 -10.81
C GLY A 125 -20.45 4.93 -10.58
N PHE A 126 -19.98 3.94 -11.29
CA PHE A 126 -20.37 2.54 -11.13
C PHE A 126 -19.12 1.68 -11.03
N THR A 127 -19.27 0.51 -10.41
CA THR A 127 -18.22 -0.49 -10.33
C THR A 127 -18.82 -1.86 -10.65
N THR A 128 -17.99 -2.79 -11.15
CA THR A 128 -18.48 -4.15 -11.41
C THR A 128 -18.80 -4.86 -10.10
N THR A 129 -19.75 -5.79 -10.11
CA THR A 129 -20.10 -6.60 -8.92
C THR A 129 -18.89 -7.33 -8.36
N ALA A 130 -18.02 -7.85 -9.23
CA ALA A 130 -16.78 -8.51 -8.77
C ALA A 130 -15.85 -7.53 -8.03
N ALA A 131 -15.68 -6.30 -8.52
CA ALA A 131 -14.88 -5.28 -7.85
C ALA A 131 -15.51 -4.84 -6.52
N GLN A 132 -16.83 -4.75 -6.42
CA GLN A 132 -17.54 -4.46 -5.17
C GLN A 132 -17.33 -5.60 -4.15
N GLN A 133 -17.49 -6.84 -4.55
CA GLN A 133 -17.23 -8.02 -3.70
C GLN A 133 -15.79 -8.02 -3.16
N ALA A 134 -14.81 -7.67 -4.01
CA ALA A 134 -13.41 -7.56 -3.59
C ALA A 134 -13.19 -6.46 -2.54
N ARG A 135 -13.87 -5.31 -2.66
CA ARG A 135 -13.81 -4.23 -1.64
C ARG A 135 -14.47 -4.63 -0.33
N ASP A 136 -15.62 -5.29 -0.40
CA ASP A 136 -16.30 -5.80 0.79
C ASP A 136 -15.43 -6.84 1.52
N TYR A 137 -14.78 -7.72 0.76
CA TYR A 137 -13.77 -8.61 1.30
C TYR A 137 -12.62 -7.83 1.96
N SER A 138 -12.01 -6.85 1.26
CA SER A 138 -10.91 -6.04 1.79
C SER A 138 -11.28 -5.36 3.11
N THR A 139 -12.51 -4.86 3.22
CA THR A 139 -13.03 -4.25 4.45
C THR A 139 -13.14 -5.28 5.59
N ARG A 140 -13.61 -6.50 5.30
CA ARG A 140 -13.68 -7.58 6.29
C ARG A 140 -12.29 -8.04 6.72
N ALA A 141 -11.36 -8.24 5.77
CA ALA A 141 -9.99 -8.64 6.04
C ALA A 141 -9.28 -7.61 6.93
N LEU A 142 -9.45 -6.31 6.62
CA LEU A 142 -8.91 -5.23 7.44
C LEU A 142 -9.44 -5.24 8.87
N LYS A 143 -10.73 -5.47 9.08
CA LYS A 143 -11.30 -5.61 10.43
C LYS A 143 -10.75 -6.84 11.14
N ALA A 144 -10.62 -7.96 10.45
CA ALA A 144 -10.09 -9.21 11.00
C ALA A 144 -8.61 -9.08 11.41
N SER A 145 -7.79 -8.25 10.74
CA SER A 145 -6.39 -8.03 11.12
C SER A 145 -6.20 -7.30 12.45
N GLY A 146 -7.30 -6.88 13.11
CA GLY A 146 -7.27 -6.14 14.38
C GLY A 146 -7.30 -4.63 14.21
N PHE A 147 -7.42 -4.13 12.96
CA PHE A 147 -7.68 -2.72 12.71
C PHE A 147 -9.17 -2.42 12.90
N VAL A 148 -9.50 -1.80 14.02
CA VAL A 148 -10.85 -1.25 14.26
C VAL A 148 -10.82 0.22 13.86
N GLY A 149 -11.48 0.53 12.75
CA GLY A 149 -11.47 1.88 12.17
C GLY A 149 -11.91 2.96 13.16
N GLY A 150 -11.03 3.92 13.42
CA GLY A 150 -11.32 5.22 14.02
C GLY A 150 -11.75 5.29 15.49
N HIS A 151 -12.42 4.29 16.01
CA HIS A 151 -12.84 4.17 17.41
C HIS A 151 -12.66 2.72 17.82
N ALA A 152 -11.44 2.38 18.24
CA ALA A 152 -11.14 1.04 18.73
C ALA A 152 -11.83 0.82 20.09
N GLU A 153 -12.69 -0.16 20.17
CA GLU A 153 -12.85 -0.95 21.39
C GLU A 153 -11.60 -1.86 21.59
N THR A 154 -10.39 -1.36 21.28
CA THR A 154 -9.14 -1.97 21.70
C THR A 154 -9.07 -1.77 23.21
N ASN A 155 -8.70 -2.82 23.92
CA ASN A 155 -8.51 -2.86 25.35
C ASN A 155 -7.91 -1.54 25.85
N ALA A 156 -8.76 -0.63 26.35
CA ALA A 156 -8.38 0.75 26.70
C ALA A 156 -7.21 0.76 27.70
N ALA A 157 -7.04 -0.31 28.47
CA ALA A 157 -5.93 -0.52 29.40
C ALA A 157 -4.58 -0.67 28.67
N ALA A 158 -4.53 -1.34 27.50
CA ALA A 158 -3.29 -1.50 26.74
C ALA A 158 -2.87 -0.23 25.99
N LEU A 159 -3.79 0.71 25.78
CA LEU A 159 -3.54 2.01 25.14
C LEU A 159 -3.10 3.09 26.13
N ALA A 160 -3.44 2.93 27.43
CA ALA A 160 -3.27 3.98 28.43
C ALA A 160 -1.82 4.11 28.94
N ASP A 161 -0.94 3.14 28.65
CA ASP A 161 0.38 3.05 29.27
C ASP A 161 1.55 3.62 28.43
N ILE A 162 1.32 4.05 27.18
CA ILE A 162 2.37 4.63 26.33
C ILE A 162 2.13 6.13 26.13
N ASN A 163 2.76 6.96 26.96
CA ASN A 163 2.65 8.42 26.89
C ASN A 163 3.96 9.08 26.44
N THR A 164 5.07 8.38 26.61
CA THR A 164 6.41 8.83 26.26
C THR A 164 7.11 7.80 25.38
N ALA A 165 7.83 8.28 24.37
CA ALA A 165 8.60 7.42 23.48
C ALA A 165 10.00 8.00 23.24
N ALA A 166 10.98 7.11 23.08
CA ALA A 166 12.30 7.44 22.59
C ALA A 166 12.50 6.77 21.21
N ILE A 167 12.99 7.52 20.23
CA ILE A 167 13.34 7.04 18.90
C ILE A 167 14.85 7.15 18.74
N ILE A 168 15.51 6.03 18.47
CA ILE A 168 16.96 5.98 18.27
C ILE A 168 17.27 5.96 16.78
N GLY A 169 17.90 7.02 16.29
CA GLY A 169 18.16 7.28 14.87
C GLY A 169 17.28 8.39 14.31
N ALA A 170 17.90 9.52 13.91
CA ALA A 170 17.23 10.71 13.37
C ALA A 170 17.16 10.74 11.83
N GLY A 171 17.35 9.59 11.20
CA GLY A 171 17.25 9.41 9.75
C GLY A 171 15.82 9.54 9.21
N THR A 172 15.64 9.15 7.94
CA THR A 172 14.33 9.25 7.25
C THR A 172 13.21 8.51 7.98
N MET A 173 13.48 7.30 8.50
CA MET A 173 12.48 6.53 9.23
C MET A 173 12.22 7.13 10.62
N GLY A 174 13.26 7.41 11.39
CA GLY A 174 13.11 7.90 12.76
C GLY A 174 12.32 9.22 12.84
N ARG A 175 12.61 10.21 11.98
CA ARG A 175 11.84 11.46 11.94
C ARG A 175 10.38 11.27 11.50
N GLY A 176 10.12 10.30 10.59
CA GLY A 176 8.77 9.98 10.16
C GLY A 176 7.96 9.23 11.24
N ILE A 177 8.59 8.30 11.97
CA ILE A 177 7.99 7.60 13.13
C ILE A 177 7.68 8.62 14.23
N THR A 178 8.62 9.55 14.51
CA THR A 178 8.41 10.66 15.45
C THR A 178 7.13 11.43 15.13
N LEU A 179 6.93 11.85 13.88
CA LEU A 179 5.69 12.55 13.48
C LEU A 179 4.42 11.73 13.71
N SER A 180 4.48 10.40 13.45
CA SER A 180 3.33 9.53 13.68
C SER A 180 2.95 9.45 15.16
N LEU A 181 3.94 9.37 16.06
CA LEU A 181 3.74 9.32 17.51
C LEU A 181 3.22 10.66 18.05
N LEU A 182 3.82 11.78 17.62
CA LEU A 182 3.38 13.14 17.99
C LEU A 182 1.92 13.39 17.58
N ALA A 183 1.53 12.94 16.40
CA ALA A 183 0.15 13.04 15.91
C ALA A 183 -0.86 12.25 16.76
N ALA A 184 -0.41 11.21 17.45
CA ALA A 184 -1.21 10.43 18.40
C ALA A 184 -1.15 10.95 19.86
N GLY A 185 -0.51 12.10 20.08
CA GLY A 185 -0.40 12.74 21.39
C GLY A 185 0.71 12.19 22.30
N ILE A 186 1.60 11.35 21.76
CA ILE A 186 2.73 10.76 22.49
C ILE A 186 3.89 11.76 22.49
N ALA A 187 4.51 12.02 23.64
CA ALA A 187 5.72 12.83 23.71
C ALA A 187 6.93 12.02 23.22
N VAL A 188 7.78 12.62 22.41
CA VAL A 188 8.89 11.89 21.75
C VAL A 188 10.23 12.54 22.03
N ARG A 189 11.20 11.72 22.42
CA ARG A 189 12.61 12.07 22.44
C ARG A 189 13.31 11.41 21.24
N LEU A 190 13.76 12.23 20.29
CA LEU A 190 14.53 11.76 19.13
C LEU A 190 16.02 11.80 19.46
N VAL A 191 16.67 10.65 19.42
CA VAL A 191 18.07 10.45 19.82
C VAL A 191 18.90 10.04 18.62
N ASP A 192 20.05 10.70 18.45
CA ASP A 192 21.07 10.34 17.46
C ASP A 192 22.44 10.82 17.94
N SER A 193 23.48 10.03 17.75
CA SER A 193 24.84 10.40 18.12
C SER A 193 25.40 11.56 17.29
N ASP A 194 24.88 11.74 16.05
CA ASP A 194 25.24 12.85 15.15
C ASP A 194 24.30 14.06 15.34
N SER A 195 24.83 15.14 15.91
CA SER A 195 24.08 16.39 16.10
C SER A 195 23.52 16.96 14.79
N SER A 196 24.26 16.79 13.69
CA SER A 196 23.82 17.28 12.36
C SER A 196 22.61 16.52 11.85
N SER A 197 22.47 15.25 12.17
CA SER A 197 21.26 14.46 11.89
C SER A 197 20.06 14.93 12.69
N LEU A 198 20.26 15.29 13.96
CA LEU A 198 19.21 15.87 14.81
C LEU A 198 18.75 17.23 14.28
N ASP A 199 19.67 18.10 13.84
CA ASP A 199 19.31 19.40 13.27
C ASP A 199 18.53 19.25 11.96
N ARG A 200 18.97 18.38 11.06
CA ARG A 200 18.22 18.04 9.83
C ARG A 200 16.83 17.48 10.14
N ALA A 201 16.71 16.64 11.16
CA ALA A 201 15.42 16.07 11.56
C ALA A 201 14.49 17.13 12.14
N ARG A 202 15.00 18.05 12.98
CA ARG A 202 14.26 19.20 13.54
C ARG A 202 13.71 20.08 12.44
N ASP A 203 14.55 20.48 11.49
CA ASP A 203 14.16 21.33 10.37
C ASP A 203 13.13 20.65 9.47
N TRP A 204 13.30 19.35 9.21
CA TRP A 204 12.37 18.59 8.41
C TRP A 204 11.01 18.45 9.08
N ILE A 205 10.96 18.18 10.40
CA ILE A 205 9.72 18.11 11.18
C ILE A 205 8.98 19.45 11.09
N ARG A 206 9.67 20.58 11.36
CA ARG A 206 9.06 21.91 11.27
C ARG A 206 8.52 22.22 9.88
N LYS A 207 9.30 21.98 8.83
CA LYS A 207 8.86 22.18 7.45
C LYS A 207 7.64 21.33 7.10
N THR A 208 7.58 20.09 7.57
CA THR A 208 6.45 19.18 7.31
C THR A 208 5.20 19.68 8.02
N LEU A 209 5.29 20.07 9.29
CA LEU A 209 4.17 20.63 10.04
C LEU A 209 3.66 21.95 9.45
N SER A 210 4.56 22.87 9.07
CA SER A 210 4.18 24.11 8.38
C SER A 210 3.49 23.85 7.03
N ALA A 211 3.95 22.84 6.28
CA ALA A 211 3.30 22.45 5.03
C ALA A 211 1.91 21.83 5.25
N ASP A 212 1.68 21.13 6.36
CA ASP A 212 0.36 20.61 6.72
C ASP A 212 -0.62 21.72 7.09
N VAL A 213 -0.17 22.77 7.78
CA VAL A 213 -0.98 23.98 8.04
C VAL A 213 -1.33 24.69 6.73
N ALA A 214 -0.34 24.93 5.87
CA ALA A 214 -0.55 25.61 4.59
C ALA A 214 -1.52 24.87 3.66
N ARG A 215 -1.63 23.54 3.80
CA ARG A 215 -2.56 22.68 3.04
C ARG A 215 -3.90 22.45 3.75
N GLY A 216 -4.13 23.08 4.90
CA GLY A 216 -5.34 22.90 5.70
C GLY A 216 -5.53 21.50 6.31
N ARG A 217 -4.46 20.72 6.44
CA ARG A 217 -4.50 19.38 7.04
C ARG A 217 -4.45 19.40 8.56
N ARG A 218 -3.88 20.48 9.13
CA ARG A 218 -3.74 20.74 10.56
C ARG A 218 -3.92 22.21 10.86
N THR A 219 -4.30 22.52 12.09
CA THR A 219 -4.30 23.89 12.61
C THR A 219 -2.93 24.26 13.16
N GLU A 220 -2.65 25.58 13.30
CA GLU A 220 -1.43 26.07 13.95
C GLU A 220 -1.34 25.61 15.42
N GLN A 221 -2.47 25.52 16.11
CA GLN A 221 -2.52 25.05 17.49
C GLN A 221 -2.11 23.57 17.60
N GLU A 222 -2.59 22.70 16.70
CA GLU A 222 -2.18 21.30 16.65
C GLU A 222 -0.69 21.15 16.39
N THR A 223 -0.14 21.87 15.43
CA THR A 223 1.29 21.79 15.11
C THR A 223 2.17 22.33 16.21
N SER A 224 1.82 23.45 16.84
CA SER A 224 2.52 23.99 18.00
C SER A 224 2.52 23.01 19.18
N SER A 225 1.37 22.34 19.43
CA SER A 225 1.26 21.28 20.43
C SER A 225 2.12 20.06 20.11
N MET A 226 2.29 19.68 18.82
CA MET A 226 3.20 18.63 18.42
C MET A 226 4.67 19.03 18.61
N GLU A 227 5.05 20.24 18.23
CA GLU A 227 6.40 20.75 18.41
C GLU A 227 6.83 20.84 19.89
N SER A 228 5.92 21.19 20.79
CA SER A 228 6.20 21.23 22.23
C SER A 228 6.42 19.87 22.88
N ARG A 229 6.00 18.78 22.21
CA ARG A 229 6.15 17.41 22.70
C ARG A 229 7.34 16.66 22.09
N VAL A 230 8.13 17.29 21.23
CA VAL A 230 9.37 16.68 20.71
C VAL A 230 10.60 17.28 21.37
N SER A 231 11.50 16.43 21.83
CA SER A 231 12.84 16.82 22.29
C SER A 231 13.92 16.06 21.53
N PHE A 232 15.14 16.58 21.55
CA PHE A 232 16.27 16.02 20.81
C PHE A 232 17.44 15.80 21.75
N GLY A 233 18.13 14.67 21.64
CA GLY A 233 19.26 14.33 22.50
C GLY A 233 20.28 13.45 21.79
N GLN A 234 21.53 13.50 22.25
CA GLN A 234 22.62 12.68 21.68
C GLN A 234 22.91 11.44 22.53
N ALA A 235 22.56 11.45 23.80
CA ALA A 235 22.88 10.37 24.72
C ALA A 235 21.75 9.34 24.80
N ILE A 236 22.11 8.07 24.83
CA ILE A 236 21.15 6.96 24.83
C ILE A 236 20.43 6.79 26.17
N ASP A 237 21.00 7.28 27.28
CA ASP A 237 20.36 7.32 28.60
C ASP A 237 19.03 8.12 28.61
N ALA A 238 18.84 8.93 27.59
CA ALA A 238 17.60 9.64 27.32
C ALA A 238 16.38 8.71 27.15
N VAL A 239 16.54 7.39 27.07
CA VAL A 239 15.43 6.41 27.03
C VAL A 239 14.87 6.06 28.42
N SER A 240 15.46 6.58 29.50
CA SER A 240 15.21 6.12 30.89
C SER A 240 13.77 6.35 31.39
N ASP A 241 13.07 7.34 30.83
CA ASP A 241 11.67 7.67 31.18
C ASP A 241 10.66 7.25 30.09
N ALA A 242 11.13 6.58 29.02
CA ALA A 242 10.28 6.18 27.92
C ALA A 242 9.47 4.90 28.21
N ASP A 243 8.17 4.93 27.86
CA ASP A 243 7.29 3.76 27.88
C ASP A 243 7.47 2.88 26.65
N LEU A 244 8.00 3.51 25.57
CA LEU A 244 8.27 2.90 24.26
C LEU A 244 9.65 3.35 23.78
N VAL A 245 10.47 2.40 23.34
CA VAL A 245 11.72 2.72 22.64
C VAL A 245 11.68 2.07 21.26
N ILE A 246 11.86 2.85 20.18
CA ILE A 246 11.96 2.31 18.82
C ILE A 246 13.34 2.62 18.25
N GLU A 247 14.06 1.59 17.84
CA GLU A 247 15.31 1.71 17.12
C GLU A 247 15.05 1.81 15.61
N ALA A 248 15.63 2.80 14.95
CA ALA A 248 15.53 3.09 13.52
C ALA A 248 16.90 3.55 12.93
N VAL A 249 17.98 2.87 13.33
CA VAL A 249 19.34 3.10 12.82
C VAL A 249 19.65 2.24 11.59
N TRP A 250 20.88 2.27 11.12
CA TRP A 250 21.35 1.45 10.00
C TRP A 250 21.03 -0.03 10.17
N GLU A 251 20.70 -0.69 9.06
CA GLU A 251 20.29 -2.09 8.98
C GLU A 251 21.51 -3.02 9.10
N GLN A 252 22.13 -3.05 10.29
CA GLN A 252 23.30 -3.86 10.62
C GLN A 252 23.12 -4.54 11.97
N MET A 253 23.18 -5.89 11.98
CA MET A 253 22.90 -6.71 13.17
C MET A 253 23.79 -6.36 14.36
N SER A 254 25.09 -6.18 14.14
CA SER A 254 26.03 -5.84 15.23
C SER A 254 25.74 -4.49 15.87
N LEU A 255 25.38 -3.49 15.04
CA LEU A 255 25.00 -2.16 15.53
C LEU A 255 23.71 -2.21 16.34
N LYS A 256 22.68 -2.90 15.82
CA LYS A 256 21.39 -3.01 16.52
C LYS A 256 21.55 -3.75 17.85
N LYS A 257 22.32 -4.85 17.90
CA LYS A 257 22.63 -5.55 19.16
C LYS A 257 23.36 -4.65 20.17
N ALA A 258 24.34 -3.87 19.73
CA ALA A 258 25.04 -2.94 20.61
C ALA A 258 24.09 -1.88 21.20
N ILE A 259 23.23 -1.30 20.35
CA ILE A 259 22.23 -0.30 20.77
C ILE A 259 21.22 -0.90 21.75
N PHE A 260 20.69 -2.11 21.48
CA PHE A 260 19.75 -2.75 22.39
C PHE A 260 20.39 -3.16 23.72
N GLY A 261 21.67 -3.50 23.75
CA GLY A 261 22.41 -3.70 24.99
C GLY A 261 22.52 -2.42 25.82
N GLU A 262 22.68 -1.26 25.18
CA GLU A 262 22.65 0.04 25.89
C GLU A 262 21.22 0.43 26.31
N ILE A 263 20.21 0.26 25.45
CA ILE A 263 18.81 0.50 25.81
C ILE A 263 18.40 -0.32 27.04
N ASP A 264 18.82 -1.57 27.13
CA ASP A 264 18.50 -2.47 28.24
C ASP A 264 19.01 -1.97 29.59
N ARG A 265 20.11 -1.22 29.62
CA ARG A 265 20.68 -0.63 30.85
C ARG A 265 19.87 0.54 31.38
N TYR A 266 19.26 1.34 30.50
CA TYR A 266 18.67 2.61 30.89
C TYR A 266 17.14 2.62 30.82
N ALA A 267 16.52 1.87 29.89
CA ALA A 267 15.07 1.89 29.72
C ALA A 267 14.32 1.26 30.91
N LYS A 268 13.09 1.73 31.16
CA LYS A 268 12.19 1.14 32.15
C LYS A 268 12.07 -0.37 31.98
N SER A 269 11.93 -1.11 33.09
CA SER A 269 11.83 -2.58 33.06
C SER A 269 10.63 -3.09 32.25
N ASP A 270 9.56 -2.33 32.15
CA ASP A 270 8.33 -2.63 31.43
C ASP A 270 8.18 -1.87 30.11
N ALA A 271 9.23 -1.13 29.68
CA ALA A 271 9.22 -0.45 28.39
C ALA A 271 8.97 -1.44 27.23
N LEU A 272 8.14 -1.04 26.28
CA LEU A 272 7.99 -1.73 25.00
C LEU A 272 9.22 -1.40 24.13
N LEU A 273 9.94 -2.43 23.71
CA LEU A 273 11.14 -2.29 22.88
C LEU A 273 10.81 -2.67 21.42
N GLY A 274 11.01 -1.76 20.49
CA GLY A 274 10.72 -1.97 19.07
C GLY A 274 11.94 -1.79 18.18
N SER A 275 12.15 -2.65 17.19
CA SER A 275 13.10 -2.42 16.11
C SER A 275 12.39 -2.21 14.78
N ASN A 276 12.78 -1.16 14.05
CA ASN A 276 12.24 -0.87 12.71
C ASN A 276 13.08 -1.58 11.61
N THR A 277 13.69 -2.71 11.92
CA THR A 277 14.38 -3.50 10.90
C THR A 277 13.43 -3.95 9.79
N SER A 278 13.96 -4.06 8.56
CA SER A 278 13.20 -4.55 7.40
C SER A 278 13.46 -6.03 7.10
N THR A 279 14.59 -6.58 7.57
CA THR A 279 15.06 -7.91 7.13
C THR A 279 15.75 -8.73 8.22
N LEU A 280 16.24 -8.07 9.28
CA LEU A 280 17.03 -8.74 10.30
C LEU A 280 16.15 -9.55 11.25
N ASP A 281 16.72 -10.61 11.77
CA ASP A 281 16.11 -11.50 12.73
C ASP A 281 15.90 -10.79 14.09
N ILE A 282 14.65 -10.54 14.44
CA ILE A 282 14.22 -9.88 15.68
C ILE A 282 14.66 -10.67 16.91
N ASP A 283 14.66 -12.00 16.86
CA ASP A 283 15.06 -12.82 18.00
C ASP A 283 16.56 -12.73 18.27
N GLN A 284 17.36 -12.60 17.21
CA GLN A 284 18.79 -12.32 17.39
C GLN A 284 19.04 -10.92 17.98
N ILE A 285 18.25 -9.91 17.62
CA ILE A 285 18.32 -8.58 18.24
C ILE A 285 17.90 -8.68 19.72
N ALA A 286 16.81 -9.38 20.01
CA ALA A 286 16.30 -9.59 21.36
C ALA A 286 17.30 -10.29 22.29
N SER A 287 18.20 -11.12 21.74
CA SER A 287 19.25 -11.78 22.52
C SER A 287 20.28 -10.83 23.15
N ALA A 288 20.29 -9.57 22.71
CA ALA A 288 21.17 -8.54 23.27
C ALA A 288 20.59 -7.85 24.51
N THR A 289 19.35 -8.18 24.93
CA THR A 289 18.66 -7.62 26.11
C THR A 289 18.44 -8.70 27.17
N GLY A 290 18.34 -8.29 28.43
CA GLY A 290 17.97 -9.17 29.56
C GLY A 290 16.45 -9.46 29.62
N ARG A 291 15.66 -8.87 28.73
CA ARG A 291 14.17 -9.00 28.66
C ARG A 291 13.68 -9.16 27.21
N PRO A 292 14.11 -10.23 26.54
CA PRO A 292 13.78 -10.48 25.14
C PRO A 292 12.27 -10.56 24.88
N GLU A 293 11.47 -10.86 25.90
CA GLU A 293 10.01 -10.92 25.84
C GLU A 293 9.34 -9.55 25.65
N ASN A 294 10.05 -8.45 25.93
CA ASN A 294 9.57 -7.07 25.74
C ASN A 294 9.93 -6.52 24.35
N LEU A 295 10.69 -7.25 23.55
CA LEU A 295 11.15 -6.81 22.22
C LEU A 295 10.27 -7.38 21.11
N ILE A 296 9.95 -6.51 20.15
CA ILE A 296 9.13 -6.82 18.98
C ILE A 296 9.61 -6.03 17.76
N GLY A 297 9.41 -6.55 16.56
CA GLY A 297 9.61 -5.78 15.33
C GLY A 297 8.44 -4.83 15.08
N LEU A 298 8.76 -3.59 14.72
CA LEU A 298 7.81 -2.55 14.32
C LEU A 298 8.25 -1.99 12.96
N HIS A 299 7.94 -2.73 11.90
CA HIS A 299 8.36 -2.38 10.55
C HIS A 299 7.42 -1.37 9.93
N PHE A 300 7.84 -0.11 9.93
CA PHE A 300 7.16 1.00 9.27
C PHE A 300 7.59 1.11 7.82
N PHE A 301 6.71 1.62 6.97
CA PHE A 301 6.97 1.84 5.55
C PHE A 301 7.26 3.32 5.26
N SER A 302 8.18 3.56 4.34
CA SER A 302 8.59 4.93 3.99
C SER A 302 7.61 5.59 3.00
N PRO A 303 7.19 6.86 3.25
CA PRO A 303 7.45 7.71 4.41
C PRO A 303 6.60 7.31 5.63
N ALA A 304 7.23 7.09 6.79
CA ALA A 304 6.56 6.48 7.95
C ALA A 304 5.33 7.26 8.46
N HIS A 305 5.29 8.59 8.33
CA HIS A 305 4.15 9.42 8.73
C HIS A 305 2.97 9.38 7.74
N VAL A 306 3.17 8.85 6.53
CA VAL A 306 2.17 8.78 5.45
C VAL A 306 1.63 7.36 5.28
N MET A 307 2.55 6.38 5.14
CA MET A 307 2.19 4.99 4.87
C MET A 307 1.39 4.39 6.01
N LYS A 308 0.33 3.66 5.67
CA LYS A 308 -0.62 3.15 6.67
C LYS A 308 -0.20 1.83 7.31
N LEU A 309 0.52 0.99 6.60
CA LEU A 309 0.92 -0.33 7.09
C LEU A 309 1.93 -0.24 8.23
N LEU A 310 1.76 -1.12 9.22
CA LEU A 310 2.74 -1.45 10.24
C LEU A 310 2.78 -2.99 10.36
N GLU A 311 3.83 -3.64 9.87
CA GLU A 311 4.06 -5.04 10.20
C GLU A 311 4.59 -5.12 11.63
N VAL A 312 3.89 -5.91 12.46
CA VAL A 312 4.25 -6.20 13.85
C VAL A 312 4.85 -7.59 13.90
N ILE A 313 6.17 -7.68 14.06
CA ILE A 313 6.91 -8.94 13.91
C ILE A 313 7.21 -9.55 15.27
N ARG A 314 6.55 -10.67 15.58
CA ARG A 314 6.82 -11.40 16.82
C ARG A 314 7.95 -12.40 16.66
N GLY A 315 8.88 -12.40 17.60
CA GLY A 315 9.84 -13.48 17.78
C GLY A 315 9.27 -14.63 18.64
N PRO A 316 9.99 -15.75 18.73
CA PRO A 316 9.58 -16.88 19.57
C PRO A 316 9.48 -16.51 21.07
N ARG A 317 10.26 -15.55 21.53
CA ARG A 317 10.32 -15.10 22.93
C ARG A 317 9.41 -13.90 23.25
N THR A 318 8.87 -13.23 22.21
CA THR A 318 8.00 -12.06 22.41
C THR A 318 6.76 -12.43 23.20
N SER A 319 6.49 -11.74 24.32
CA SER A 319 5.36 -12.03 25.18
C SER A 319 4.03 -11.59 24.56
N ARG A 320 2.94 -12.24 24.98
CA ARG A 320 1.58 -11.85 24.56
C ARG A 320 1.28 -10.39 24.93
N LYS A 321 1.70 -9.93 26.11
CA LYS A 321 1.53 -8.53 26.55
C LYS A 321 2.23 -7.56 25.58
N THR A 322 3.44 -7.89 25.13
CA THR A 322 4.20 -7.08 24.17
C THR A 322 3.49 -7.00 22.83
N ILE A 323 2.95 -8.12 22.33
CA ILE A 323 2.16 -8.17 21.09
C ILE A 323 0.92 -7.29 21.19
N GLU A 324 0.14 -7.44 22.27
CA GLU A 324 -1.09 -6.66 22.50
C GLU A 324 -0.81 -5.15 22.54
N ARG A 325 0.26 -4.73 23.24
CA ARG A 325 0.70 -3.32 23.30
C ARG A 325 1.15 -2.78 21.94
N ALA A 326 1.89 -3.56 21.17
CA ALA A 326 2.37 -3.18 19.84
C ALA A 326 1.20 -3.03 18.85
N MET A 327 0.24 -3.96 18.85
CA MET A 327 -0.96 -3.90 18.01
C MET A 327 -1.83 -2.68 18.39
N ALA A 328 -2.02 -2.43 19.69
CA ALA A 328 -2.75 -1.28 20.20
C ALA A 328 -2.05 0.05 19.83
N LEU A 329 -0.71 0.11 19.96
CA LEU A 329 0.09 1.25 19.50
C LEU A 329 -0.14 1.54 18.01
N GLY A 330 -0.05 0.51 17.17
CA GLY A 330 -0.28 0.63 15.71
C GLY A 330 -1.62 1.29 15.40
N SER A 331 -2.69 0.83 16.05
CA SER A 331 -4.04 1.40 15.92
C SER A 331 -4.11 2.85 16.42
N ARG A 332 -3.52 3.15 17.59
CA ARG A 332 -3.48 4.51 18.18
C ARG A 332 -2.80 5.53 17.27
N ILE A 333 -1.70 5.14 16.62
CA ILE A 333 -0.98 6.00 15.66
C ILE A 333 -1.59 5.98 14.26
N ARG A 334 -2.82 5.46 14.11
CA ARG A 334 -3.59 5.38 12.86
C ARG A 334 -2.88 4.58 11.75
N LYS A 335 -2.13 3.55 12.15
CA LYS A 335 -1.60 2.53 11.23
C LYS A 335 -2.53 1.34 11.17
N VAL A 336 -2.31 0.51 10.17
CA VAL A 336 -2.92 -0.81 10.01
C VAL A 336 -1.89 -1.82 10.52
N PRO A 337 -1.96 -2.25 11.79
CA PRO A 337 -1.04 -3.23 12.33
C PRO A 337 -1.41 -4.62 11.84
N VAL A 338 -0.43 -5.38 11.35
CA VAL A 338 -0.58 -6.78 10.95
C VAL A 338 0.45 -7.62 11.70
N LEU A 339 -0.02 -8.58 12.49
CA LEU A 339 0.86 -9.45 13.27
C LEU A 339 1.40 -10.58 12.38
N VAL A 340 2.74 -10.67 12.32
CA VAL A 340 3.45 -11.69 11.54
C VAL A 340 4.56 -12.33 12.35
N ARG A 341 5.03 -13.53 11.94
CA ARG A 341 6.21 -14.15 12.50
C ARG A 341 7.49 -13.68 11.79
N ILE A 342 8.62 -13.95 12.43
CA ILE A 342 9.94 -13.73 11.84
C ILE A 342 10.10 -14.54 10.56
N CYS A 343 10.48 -13.87 9.49
CA CYS A 343 11.10 -14.47 8.29
C CYS A 343 11.95 -13.39 7.58
N LYS A 344 12.83 -13.78 6.68
CA LYS A 344 13.64 -12.82 5.90
C LYS A 344 12.72 -11.97 5.01
N GLY A 345 12.71 -10.65 5.20
CA GLY A 345 11.90 -9.71 4.43
C GLY A 345 10.42 -9.64 4.83
N PHE A 346 10.02 -10.33 5.88
CA PHE A 346 8.66 -10.41 6.41
C PHE A 346 7.63 -10.76 5.31
N VAL A 347 6.41 -10.24 5.37
CA VAL A 347 5.38 -10.58 4.37
C VAL A 347 5.51 -9.72 3.12
N GLY A 348 5.58 -8.41 3.30
CA GLY A 348 5.52 -7.48 2.16
C GLY A 348 6.72 -7.58 1.24
N ASN A 349 7.94 -7.51 1.80
CA ASN A 349 9.18 -7.57 1.02
C ASN A 349 9.40 -8.95 0.38
N ARG A 350 8.99 -10.06 1.01
CA ARG A 350 9.11 -11.39 0.39
C ARG A 350 8.38 -11.48 -0.95
N LEU A 351 7.13 -11.04 -1.00
CA LEU A 351 6.38 -11.01 -2.25
C LEU A 351 6.98 -10.01 -3.25
N MET A 352 7.46 -8.86 -2.76
CA MET A 352 8.09 -7.85 -3.61
C MET A 352 9.37 -8.38 -4.26
N ILE A 353 10.23 -9.04 -3.52
CA ILE A 353 11.48 -9.64 -4.01
C ILE A 353 11.18 -10.67 -5.11
N ALA A 354 10.22 -11.57 -4.90
CA ALA A 354 9.82 -12.56 -5.91
C ALA A 354 9.38 -11.92 -7.23
N ARG A 355 8.69 -10.77 -7.17
CA ARG A 355 8.32 -9.97 -8.35
C ARG A 355 9.54 -9.30 -9.00
N GLU A 356 10.42 -8.70 -8.19
CA GLU A 356 11.58 -7.95 -8.67
C GLU A 356 12.60 -8.86 -9.38
N GLU A 357 12.82 -10.05 -8.87
CA GLU A 357 13.67 -11.07 -9.52
C GLU A 357 13.17 -11.39 -10.93
N GLN A 358 11.87 -11.61 -11.08
CA GLN A 358 11.30 -11.86 -12.40
C GLN A 358 11.29 -10.61 -13.29
N ALA A 359 11.11 -9.42 -12.73
CA ALA A 359 11.22 -8.18 -13.49
C ALA A 359 12.63 -8.02 -14.10
N GLY A 360 13.68 -8.27 -13.30
CA GLY A 360 15.08 -8.25 -13.81
C GLY A 360 15.32 -9.26 -14.93
N ARG A 361 14.82 -10.50 -14.79
CA ARG A 361 14.94 -11.53 -15.83
C ARG A 361 14.19 -11.15 -17.10
N LEU A 362 12.98 -10.62 -17.00
CA LEU A 362 12.19 -10.14 -18.13
C LEU A 362 12.93 -9.08 -18.94
N LEU A 363 13.68 -8.15 -18.29
CA LEU A 363 14.51 -7.18 -19.02
C LEU A 363 15.57 -7.88 -19.87
N LEU A 364 16.28 -8.83 -19.30
CA LEU A 364 17.33 -9.56 -20.02
C LEU A 364 16.75 -10.39 -21.18
N GLU A 365 15.57 -10.98 -21.01
CA GLU A 365 14.90 -11.80 -22.01
C GLU A 365 14.23 -11.02 -23.13
N GLY A 366 14.02 -9.70 -23.00
CA GLY A 366 13.52 -8.89 -24.11
C GLY A 366 12.52 -7.80 -23.80
N ALA A 367 11.93 -7.78 -22.59
CA ALA A 367 11.08 -6.69 -22.15
C ALA A 367 11.89 -5.39 -21.96
N SER A 368 11.20 -4.25 -21.94
CA SER A 368 11.76 -2.97 -21.54
C SER A 368 11.24 -2.56 -20.15
N PRO A 369 11.96 -1.67 -19.42
CA PRO A 369 11.45 -1.12 -18.17
C PRO A 369 10.05 -0.51 -18.33
N GLN A 370 9.80 0.18 -19.44
CA GLN A 370 8.52 0.82 -19.76
C GLN A 370 7.39 -0.19 -19.95
N GLN A 371 7.67 -1.34 -20.57
CA GLN A 371 6.68 -2.41 -20.75
C GLN A 371 6.29 -3.02 -19.41
N VAL A 372 7.28 -3.39 -18.58
CA VAL A 372 7.08 -3.98 -17.26
C VAL A 372 6.26 -3.05 -16.38
N ASP A 373 6.64 -1.78 -16.30
CA ASP A 373 5.97 -0.80 -15.44
C ASP A 373 4.56 -0.46 -15.95
N ARG A 374 4.37 -0.37 -17.26
CA ARG A 374 3.04 -0.18 -17.86
C ARG A 374 2.10 -1.33 -17.52
N VAL A 375 2.53 -2.58 -17.68
CA VAL A 375 1.71 -3.76 -17.39
C VAL A 375 1.27 -3.78 -15.93
N LEU A 376 2.15 -3.43 -14.98
CA LEU A 376 1.78 -3.34 -13.57
C LEU A 376 0.81 -2.20 -13.26
N ARG A 377 0.95 -1.04 -13.92
CA ARG A 377 -0.03 0.05 -13.78
C ARG A 377 -1.39 -0.31 -14.38
N GLU A 378 -1.40 -0.97 -15.53
CA GLU A 378 -2.63 -1.50 -16.14
C GLU A 378 -3.28 -2.59 -15.28
N PHE A 379 -2.49 -3.38 -14.57
CA PHE A 379 -2.99 -4.31 -13.54
C PHE A 379 -3.67 -3.58 -12.37
N GLY A 380 -3.34 -2.30 -12.13
CA GLY A 380 -3.94 -1.44 -11.11
C GLY A 380 -2.99 -1.01 -9.98
N LEU A 381 -1.71 -1.36 -10.05
CA LEU A 381 -0.72 -0.87 -9.09
C LEU A 381 -0.42 0.63 -9.35
N PRO A 382 -0.08 1.41 -8.32
CA PRO A 382 0.14 2.85 -8.45
C PRO A 382 1.38 3.19 -9.29
N MET A 383 2.37 2.28 -9.33
CA MET A 383 3.59 2.39 -10.14
C MET A 383 4.16 1.02 -10.46
N GLY A 384 5.05 0.96 -11.43
CA GLY A 384 5.76 -0.24 -11.79
C GLY A 384 6.97 -0.53 -10.90
N THR A 385 7.64 -1.66 -11.16
CA THR A 385 8.79 -2.12 -10.37
C THR A 385 9.98 -1.17 -10.48
N PHE A 386 10.32 -0.72 -11.69
CA PHE A 386 11.52 0.09 -11.92
C PHE A 386 11.30 1.55 -11.54
N GLU A 387 10.08 2.08 -11.71
CA GLU A 387 9.69 3.37 -11.16
C GLU A 387 9.79 3.39 -9.62
N LEU A 388 9.35 2.32 -8.96
CA LEU A 388 9.45 2.17 -7.51
C LEU A 388 10.90 2.12 -7.04
N GLN A 389 11.75 1.34 -7.71
CA GLN A 389 13.18 1.25 -7.39
C GLN A 389 13.88 2.61 -7.53
N ASP A 390 13.59 3.35 -8.59
CA ASP A 390 14.15 4.69 -8.81
C ASP A 390 13.67 5.70 -7.76
N MET A 391 12.41 5.61 -7.33
CA MET A 391 11.84 6.49 -6.31
C MET A 391 12.35 6.18 -4.91
N ALA A 392 12.43 4.89 -4.56
CA ALA A 392 12.74 4.44 -3.20
C ALA A 392 14.25 4.24 -2.94
N GLY A 393 15.12 4.45 -3.93
CA GLY A 393 16.57 4.19 -3.82
C GLY A 393 16.90 2.71 -3.86
N GLY A 394 16.06 1.89 -4.49
CA GLY A 394 16.17 0.43 -4.57
C GLY A 394 17.49 -0.04 -5.18
N ILE A 395 18.03 0.67 -6.18
CA ILE A 395 19.31 0.34 -6.82
C ILE A 395 20.45 0.33 -5.78
N GLU A 396 20.56 1.36 -4.94
CA GLU A 396 21.58 1.42 -3.91
C GLU A 396 21.36 0.37 -2.81
N LEU A 397 20.11 0.18 -2.38
CA LEU A 397 19.77 -0.83 -1.36
C LEU A 397 20.09 -2.24 -1.84
N ASN A 398 19.72 -2.59 -3.08
CA ASN A 398 20.01 -3.89 -3.68
C ASN A 398 21.52 -4.10 -3.87
N TYR A 399 22.25 -3.08 -4.33
CA TYR A 399 23.71 -3.16 -4.46
C TYR A 399 24.37 -3.46 -3.11
N ARG A 400 24.04 -2.70 -2.05
CA ARG A 400 24.62 -2.88 -0.71
C ARG A 400 24.29 -4.25 -0.12
N HIS A 401 23.02 -4.67 -0.23
CA HIS A 401 22.60 -6.00 0.24
C HIS A 401 23.41 -7.13 -0.40
N ARG A 402 23.66 -7.05 -1.70
CA ARG A 402 24.45 -8.06 -2.41
C ARG A 402 25.93 -8.03 -2.05
N GLN A 403 26.50 -6.87 -1.71
CA GLN A 403 27.86 -6.83 -1.17
C GLN A 403 27.99 -7.60 0.16
N GLU A 404 26.92 -7.63 0.95
CA GLU A 404 26.87 -8.38 2.21
C GLU A 404 26.60 -9.89 1.99
N THR A 405 25.77 -10.25 1.01
CA THR A 405 25.34 -11.64 0.76
C THR A 405 26.23 -12.39 -0.25
N GLY A 406 27.03 -11.67 -1.03
CA GLY A 406 27.83 -12.23 -2.12
C GLY A 406 27.05 -12.56 -3.39
N GLU A 407 25.77 -12.22 -3.45
CA GLU A 407 24.93 -12.35 -4.64
C GLU A 407 25.40 -11.39 -5.73
N LYS A 408 25.16 -11.73 -7.01
CA LYS A 408 25.59 -10.93 -8.15
C LYS A 408 24.40 -10.56 -9.04
N ASP A 409 24.28 -9.27 -9.36
CA ASP A 409 23.40 -8.76 -10.42
C ASP A 409 24.18 -7.71 -11.21
N TRP A 410 24.62 -8.12 -12.38
CA TRP A 410 25.45 -7.26 -13.20
C TRP A 410 24.76 -5.94 -13.58
N LEU A 411 23.46 -5.94 -13.85
CA LEU A 411 22.74 -4.72 -14.27
C LEU A 411 22.67 -3.70 -13.14
N ILE A 412 22.32 -4.15 -11.93
CA ILE A 412 22.29 -3.27 -10.74
C ILE A 412 23.69 -2.74 -10.43
N ASP A 413 24.73 -3.59 -10.54
CA ASP A 413 26.11 -3.17 -10.31
C ASP A 413 26.51 -2.07 -11.29
N GLN A 414 26.17 -2.23 -12.58
CA GLN A 414 26.42 -1.23 -13.60
C GLN A 414 25.65 0.08 -13.39
N LEU A 415 24.40 0.01 -12.93
CA LEU A 415 23.63 1.22 -12.60
C LEU A 415 24.27 1.95 -11.41
N PHE A 416 24.64 1.23 -10.36
CA PHE A 416 25.27 1.80 -9.17
C PHE A 416 26.61 2.46 -9.49
N GLU A 417 27.53 1.75 -10.16
CA GLU A 417 28.86 2.22 -10.54
C GLU A 417 28.82 3.49 -11.42
N ARG A 418 27.76 3.67 -12.22
CA ARG A 418 27.50 4.88 -13.03
C ARG A 418 26.79 5.98 -12.27
N GLY A 419 26.59 5.84 -10.96
CA GLY A 419 25.86 6.81 -10.15
C GLY A 419 24.38 6.97 -10.53
N ARG A 420 23.79 5.95 -11.15
CA ARG A 420 22.38 5.90 -11.53
C ARG A 420 21.57 5.36 -10.36
N LEU A 421 21.31 6.22 -9.36
CA LEU A 421 20.69 5.81 -8.09
C LEU A 421 19.20 6.22 -8.01
N GLY A 422 18.57 6.44 -9.15
CA GLY A 422 17.16 6.81 -9.23
C GLY A 422 16.90 8.32 -9.21
N GLN A 423 15.70 8.71 -8.79
CA GLN A 423 15.25 10.11 -8.82
C GLN A 423 16.18 11.07 -8.07
N LYS A 424 16.80 10.64 -6.97
CA LYS A 424 17.72 11.47 -6.16
C LYS A 424 18.98 11.92 -6.92
N THR A 425 19.38 11.19 -7.96
CA THR A 425 20.51 11.53 -8.83
C THR A 425 20.09 11.95 -10.24
N GLY A 426 18.77 12.10 -10.48
CA GLY A 426 18.21 12.43 -11.77
C GLY A 426 18.22 11.29 -12.80
N LYS A 427 18.76 10.14 -12.46
CA LYS A 427 18.82 8.94 -13.32
C LYS A 427 18.92 7.64 -12.53
N GLY A 428 18.22 6.62 -12.99
CA GLY A 428 18.22 5.26 -12.50
C GLY A 428 17.95 4.31 -13.67
N TYR A 429 16.88 3.51 -13.61
CA TYR A 429 16.31 2.83 -14.78
C TYR A 429 15.73 3.81 -15.80
N TYR A 430 15.33 4.98 -15.33
CA TYR A 430 14.85 6.10 -16.11
C TYR A 430 15.75 7.31 -15.94
N ARG A 431 15.58 8.30 -16.77
CA ARG A 431 16.09 9.65 -16.56
C ARG A 431 14.96 10.58 -16.10
N TYR A 432 15.30 11.58 -15.32
CA TYR A 432 14.36 12.56 -14.75
C TYR A 432 14.85 13.96 -15.03
N GLU A 433 13.95 14.85 -15.44
CA GLU A 433 14.26 16.27 -15.59
C GLU A 433 14.27 16.95 -14.21
N PRO A 434 15.07 18.01 -14.02
CA PRO A 434 15.10 18.76 -12.76
C PRO A 434 13.70 19.19 -12.33
N GLY A 435 13.33 18.84 -11.09
CA GLY A 435 12.01 19.18 -10.52
C GLY A 435 10.84 18.31 -11.01
N SER A 436 11.09 17.31 -11.85
CA SER A 436 10.08 16.38 -12.35
C SER A 436 10.29 14.96 -11.79
N SER A 437 9.21 14.31 -11.38
CA SER A 437 9.21 12.88 -11.04
C SER A 437 8.74 11.99 -12.20
N LYS A 438 8.53 12.57 -13.40
CA LYS A 438 8.07 11.81 -14.57
C LYS A 438 9.23 10.99 -15.13
N PRO A 439 9.09 9.64 -15.19
CA PRO A 439 10.11 8.77 -15.75
C PRO A 439 10.18 8.94 -17.27
N LEU A 440 11.37 9.12 -17.80
CA LEU A 440 11.65 9.18 -19.24
C LEU A 440 12.56 8.03 -19.62
N PRO A 441 12.30 7.35 -20.76
CA PRO A 441 13.18 6.29 -21.27
C PRO A 441 14.62 6.77 -21.43
N ASP A 442 15.57 5.85 -21.23
CA ASP A 442 17.00 6.15 -21.35
C ASP A 442 17.73 5.06 -22.12
N ARG A 443 18.27 5.44 -23.30
CA ARG A 443 18.97 4.53 -24.19
C ARG A 443 20.20 3.87 -23.55
N GLU A 444 20.90 4.57 -22.64
CA GLU A 444 22.03 3.97 -21.92
C GLU A 444 21.59 2.73 -21.13
N VAL A 445 20.39 2.75 -20.53
CA VAL A 445 19.84 1.59 -19.81
C VAL A 445 19.45 0.48 -20.76
N ASP A 446 18.85 0.81 -21.91
CA ASP A 446 18.52 -0.19 -22.93
C ASP A 446 19.80 -0.92 -23.43
N ASP A 447 20.88 -0.17 -23.66
CA ASP A 447 22.18 -0.73 -24.08
C ASP A 447 22.79 -1.61 -22.96
N LEU A 448 22.69 -1.22 -21.68
CA LEU A 448 23.13 -2.03 -20.55
C LEU A 448 22.33 -3.34 -20.42
N ILE A 449 21.01 -3.28 -20.62
CA ILE A 449 20.16 -4.48 -20.59
C ILE A 449 20.57 -5.47 -21.69
N VAL A 450 20.82 -4.98 -22.90
CA VAL A 450 21.27 -5.81 -24.03
C VAL A 450 22.64 -6.44 -23.74
N GLU A 451 23.59 -5.67 -23.20
CA GLU A 451 24.91 -6.18 -22.81
C GLU A 451 24.80 -7.20 -21.67
N GLY A 452 23.94 -6.98 -20.67
CA GLY A 452 23.66 -7.91 -19.59
C GLY A 452 23.16 -9.26 -20.09
N ALA A 453 22.21 -9.23 -21.04
CA ALA A 453 21.68 -10.43 -21.70
C ALA A 453 22.79 -11.20 -22.45
N ARG A 454 23.61 -10.48 -23.21
CA ARG A 454 24.75 -11.07 -23.94
C ARG A 454 25.75 -11.77 -23.01
N ARG A 455 26.11 -11.14 -21.89
CA ARG A 455 27.04 -11.67 -20.89
C ARG A 455 26.53 -12.94 -20.21
N GLN A 456 25.23 -13.06 -20.05
CA GLN A 456 24.57 -14.22 -19.44
C GLN A 456 24.13 -15.26 -20.49
N ASN A 457 24.48 -15.08 -21.77
CA ASN A 457 24.04 -15.93 -22.88
C ASN A 457 22.51 -16.08 -22.98
N ILE A 458 21.77 -15.02 -22.64
CA ILE A 458 20.31 -15.00 -22.74
C ILE A 458 19.92 -14.53 -24.14
N THR A 459 19.14 -15.34 -24.84
CA THR A 459 18.56 -14.97 -26.15
C THR A 459 17.35 -14.09 -25.92
N ARG A 460 17.41 -12.85 -26.44
CA ARG A 460 16.31 -11.89 -26.35
C ARG A 460 15.20 -12.25 -27.34
N ARG A 461 13.95 -12.09 -26.91
CA ARG A 461 12.74 -12.37 -27.68
C ARG A 461 11.66 -11.32 -27.43
N ILE A 462 10.62 -11.32 -28.22
CA ILE A 462 9.41 -10.53 -27.95
C ILE A 462 8.63 -11.21 -26.84
N ILE A 463 8.32 -10.47 -25.78
CA ILE A 463 7.54 -10.94 -24.63
C ILE A 463 6.18 -10.24 -24.66
N ARG A 464 5.10 -11.01 -24.56
CA ARG A 464 3.74 -10.47 -24.56
C ARG A 464 3.39 -9.92 -23.18
N ASP A 465 2.46 -8.98 -23.13
CA ASP A 465 2.04 -8.33 -21.88
C ASP A 465 1.36 -9.29 -20.88
N ASP A 466 0.67 -10.32 -21.38
CA ASP A 466 0.10 -11.36 -20.51
C ASP A 466 1.21 -12.19 -19.83
N GLU A 467 2.27 -12.56 -20.54
CA GLU A 467 3.43 -13.22 -19.95
C GLU A 467 4.15 -12.31 -18.94
N VAL A 468 4.32 -11.03 -19.27
CA VAL A 468 4.92 -10.05 -18.33
C VAL A 468 4.09 -10.00 -17.05
N ARG A 469 2.76 -9.86 -17.14
CA ARG A 469 1.87 -9.83 -15.98
C ARG A 469 2.00 -11.11 -15.15
N ASP A 470 1.92 -12.26 -15.78
CA ASP A 470 1.89 -13.55 -15.10
C ASP A 470 3.23 -13.84 -14.40
N ARG A 471 4.35 -13.50 -15.04
CA ARG A 471 5.69 -13.63 -14.45
C ARG A 471 5.99 -12.59 -13.34
N LEU A 472 5.23 -11.51 -13.26
CA LEU A 472 5.36 -10.54 -12.17
C LEU A 472 4.44 -10.86 -10.99
N VAL A 473 3.24 -11.39 -11.25
CA VAL A 473 2.21 -11.56 -10.22
C VAL A 473 2.17 -12.99 -9.67
N PHE A 474 2.26 -14.02 -10.49
CA PHE A 474 2.15 -15.40 -10.02
C PHE A 474 3.28 -15.85 -9.09
N PRO A 475 4.54 -15.40 -9.24
CA PRO A 475 5.57 -15.67 -8.23
C PRO A 475 5.26 -15.09 -6.86
N MET A 476 4.57 -13.93 -6.82
CA MET A 476 4.09 -13.37 -5.56
C MET A 476 3.07 -14.31 -4.89
N ILE A 477 2.18 -14.91 -5.69
CA ILE A 477 1.18 -15.88 -5.18
C ILE A 477 1.89 -17.15 -4.68
N ASN A 478 2.90 -17.62 -5.39
CA ASN A 478 3.70 -18.76 -4.96
C ASN A 478 4.43 -18.47 -3.64
N GLU A 479 4.94 -17.25 -3.46
CA GLU A 479 5.56 -16.82 -2.22
C GLU A 479 4.55 -16.62 -1.09
N ALA A 480 3.32 -16.15 -1.41
CA ALA A 480 2.21 -16.11 -0.45
C ALA A 480 1.85 -17.52 0.05
N ALA A 481 1.86 -18.52 -0.83
CA ALA A 481 1.64 -19.91 -0.43
C ALA A 481 2.72 -20.40 0.56
N LYS A 482 4.01 -20.04 0.35
CA LYS A 482 5.08 -20.37 1.32
C LYS A 482 4.86 -19.69 2.67
N LEU A 483 4.47 -18.42 2.69
CA LEU A 483 4.18 -17.71 3.93
C LEU A 483 3.06 -18.37 4.75
N ILE A 484 2.07 -18.96 4.08
CA ILE A 484 0.99 -19.71 4.70
C ILE A 484 1.52 -21.07 5.20
N GLU A 485 2.29 -21.82 4.38
CA GLU A 485 2.91 -23.10 4.77
C GLU A 485 3.82 -22.96 5.99
N GLU A 486 4.58 -21.86 6.06
CA GLU A 486 5.54 -21.56 7.13
C GLU A 486 4.87 -20.94 8.38
N ASP A 487 3.56 -20.80 8.41
CA ASP A 487 2.82 -20.12 9.49
C ASP A 487 3.31 -18.70 9.79
N ILE A 488 3.82 -17.97 8.78
CA ILE A 488 4.33 -16.59 8.97
C ILE A 488 3.18 -15.62 9.26
N VAL A 489 2.06 -15.82 8.64
CA VAL A 489 0.81 -15.05 8.84
C VAL A 489 -0.17 -15.83 9.68
N GLN A 490 -1.02 -15.13 10.43
CA GLN A 490 -2.09 -15.77 11.20
C GLN A 490 -3.24 -16.22 10.29
N ARG A 491 -3.51 -15.46 9.25
CA ARG A 491 -4.57 -15.68 8.27
C ARG A 491 -4.04 -15.39 6.88
N PRO A 492 -4.46 -16.13 5.86
CA PRO A 492 -4.12 -15.80 4.47
C PRO A 492 -4.49 -14.37 4.09
N SER A 493 -5.61 -13.84 4.61
CA SER A 493 -6.07 -12.47 4.38
C SER A 493 -5.14 -11.39 4.94
N ASP A 494 -4.24 -11.70 5.88
CA ASP A 494 -3.26 -10.75 6.38
C ASP A 494 -2.25 -10.34 5.29
N ILE A 495 -1.94 -11.23 4.35
CA ILE A 495 -1.13 -10.94 3.16
C ILE A 495 -1.81 -9.88 2.29
N ASP A 496 -3.12 -9.99 2.12
CA ASP A 496 -3.92 -9.04 1.35
C ASP A 496 -3.93 -7.66 2.00
N VAL A 497 -4.08 -7.59 3.33
CA VAL A 497 -4.02 -6.34 4.09
C VAL A 497 -2.64 -5.69 3.97
N VAL A 498 -1.56 -6.46 4.09
CA VAL A 498 -0.18 -5.97 3.91
C VAL A 498 -0.02 -5.34 2.52
N TRP A 499 -0.45 -6.03 1.48
CA TRP A 499 -0.24 -5.56 0.10
C TRP A 499 -1.12 -4.37 -0.29
N GLN A 500 -2.34 -4.29 0.23
CA GLN A 500 -3.22 -3.14 -0.01
C GLN A 500 -2.71 -1.87 0.69
N HIS A 501 -2.25 -1.98 1.94
CA HIS A 501 -1.89 -0.82 2.76
C HIS A 501 -0.41 -0.44 2.72
N GLY A 502 0.47 -1.35 2.29
CA GLY A 502 1.92 -1.13 2.18
C GLY A 502 2.41 -0.96 0.75
N TYR A 503 1.80 -1.64 -0.22
CA TYR A 503 2.33 -1.75 -1.59
C TYR A 503 1.33 -1.27 -2.66
N GLY A 504 0.15 -0.79 -2.25
CA GLY A 504 -0.83 -0.21 -3.15
C GLY A 504 -1.53 -1.21 -4.06
N TRP A 505 -1.65 -2.49 -3.63
CA TRP A 505 -2.50 -3.44 -4.36
C TRP A 505 -3.91 -2.90 -4.45
N PRO A 506 -4.55 -2.93 -5.63
CA PRO A 506 -5.85 -2.35 -5.83
C PRO A 506 -6.93 -3.04 -4.98
N SER A 507 -7.64 -2.30 -4.15
CA SER A 507 -8.67 -2.84 -3.25
C SER A 507 -9.82 -3.51 -4.01
N TRP A 508 -10.09 -3.10 -5.25
CA TRP A 508 -11.08 -3.71 -6.13
C TRP A 508 -10.64 -5.07 -6.72
N LYS A 509 -9.39 -5.49 -6.46
CA LYS A 509 -8.88 -6.86 -6.68
C LYS A 509 -8.74 -7.67 -5.39
N GLY A 510 -9.04 -7.09 -4.21
CA GLY A 510 -9.16 -7.78 -2.94
C GLY A 510 -7.85 -8.22 -2.26
N GLY A 511 -6.70 -8.04 -2.91
CA GLY A 511 -5.39 -8.50 -2.43
C GLY A 511 -4.84 -9.69 -3.22
N PRO A 512 -3.55 -10.04 -3.04
CA PRO A 512 -2.90 -11.12 -3.80
C PRO A 512 -3.59 -12.47 -3.63
N VAL A 513 -3.90 -12.84 -2.39
CA VAL A 513 -4.47 -14.16 -2.04
C VAL A 513 -5.92 -14.26 -2.50
N TYR A 514 -6.74 -13.24 -2.21
CA TYR A 514 -8.11 -13.17 -2.71
C TYR A 514 -8.17 -13.22 -4.23
N TRP A 515 -7.31 -12.44 -4.90
CA TRP A 515 -7.27 -12.39 -6.35
C TRP A 515 -6.87 -13.75 -6.94
N ALA A 516 -5.91 -14.46 -6.33
CA ALA A 516 -5.51 -15.79 -6.76
C ALA A 516 -6.67 -16.79 -6.69
N ASP A 517 -7.46 -16.75 -5.61
CA ASP A 517 -8.65 -17.59 -5.45
C ASP A 517 -9.74 -17.28 -6.49
N GLN A 518 -9.81 -16.03 -7.00
CA GLN A 518 -10.77 -15.67 -8.07
C GLN A 518 -10.30 -16.11 -9.46
N ILE A 519 -8.98 -16.06 -9.73
CA ILE A 519 -8.38 -16.54 -11.00
C ILE A 519 -8.42 -18.05 -11.09
N GLY A 520 -8.28 -18.75 -9.97
CA GLY A 520 -8.20 -20.20 -9.86
C GLY A 520 -6.76 -20.70 -9.71
N LEU A 521 -6.50 -21.39 -8.61
CA LEU A 521 -5.15 -21.82 -8.23
C LEU A 521 -4.55 -22.84 -9.22
N ARG A 522 -5.39 -23.63 -9.88
CA ARG A 522 -4.97 -24.57 -10.94
C ARG A 522 -4.32 -23.82 -12.12
N GLN A 523 -4.94 -22.75 -12.60
CA GLN A 523 -4.40 -21.94 -13.68
C GLN A 523 -3.03 -21.35 -13.29
N ILE A 524 -2.91 -20.81 -12.07
CA ILE A 524 -1.67 -20.19 -11.56
C ILE A 524 -0.57 -21.25 -11.46
N ARG A 525 -0.86 -22.42 -10.86
CA ARG A 525 0.07 -23.52 -10.73
C ARG A 525 0.59 -24.01 -12.08
N ASP A 526 -0.30 -24.27 -13.04
CA ASP A 526 0.06 -24.82 -14.35
C ASP A 526 0.91 -23.84 -15.14
N THR A 527 0.59 -22.54 -15.06
CA THR A 527 1.37 -21.48 -15.70
C THR A 527 2.77 -21.36 -15.07
N LEU A 528 2.85 -21.34 -13.73
CA LEU A 528 4.15 -21.33 -13.02
C LEU A 528 4.98 -22.56 -13.35
N GLY A 529 4.37 -23.74 -13.40
CA GLY A 529 5.03 -24.99 -13.79
C GLY A 529 5.62 -24.92 -15.20
N SER A 530 4.88 -24.35 -16.14
CA SER A 530 5.36 -24.13 -17.51
C SER A 530 6.54 -23.16 -17.55
N TYR A 531 6.47 -22.05 -16.81
CA TYR A 531 7.56 -21.07 -16.73
C TYR A 531 8.77 -21.63 -15.97
N ALA A 532 8.56 -22.49 -14.98
CA ALA A 532 9.66 -23.14 -14.26
C ALA A 532 10.52 -24.01 -15.18
N VAL A 533 9.90 -24.69 -16.13
CA VAL A 533 10.60 -25.52 -17.12
C VAL A 533 11.24 -24.67 -18.22
N ALA A 534 10.54 -23.63 -18.70
CA ALA A 534 10.97 -22.86 -19.87
C ALA A 534 11.98 -21.76 -19.53
N HIS A 535 11.92 -21.17 -18.34
CA HIS A 535 12.63 -19.93 -18.03
C HIS A 535 13.41 -19.97 -16.72
N ASP A 536 12.79 -20.40 -15.62
CA ASP A 536 13.38 -20.26 -14.29
C ASP A 536 12.86 -21.28 -13.29
N ALA A 537 13.69 -22.24 -12.91
CA ALA A 537 13.34 -23.28 -11.96
C ALA A 537 12.85 -22.76 -10.57
N SER A 538 13.17 -21.51 -10.20
CA SER A 538 12.68 -20.87 -8.98
C SER A 538 11.17 -20.66 -8.98
N LEU A 539 10.53 -20.65 -10.16
CA LEU A 539 9.08 -20.53 -10.34
C LEU A 539 8.31 -21.82 -10.04
N LYS A 540 8.98 -22.91 -9.67
CA LYS A 540 8.32 -24.17 -9.33
C LYS A 540 7.22 -23.94 -8.27
N PRO A 541 5.98 -24.41 -8.53
CA PRO A 541 4.89 -24.27 -7.57
C PRO A 541 5.20 -24.94 -6.22
N THR A 542 4.78 -24.29 -5.13
CA THR A 542 4.90 -24.82 -3.76
C THR A 542 4.00 -26.02 -3.52
N ASN A 543 4.22 -26.74 -2.41
CA ASN A 543 3.40 -27.88 -2.06
C ASN A 543 1.94 -27.47 -1.79
N LEU A 544 1.71 -26.40 -1.00
CA LEU A 544 0.36 -25.90 -0.71
C LEU A 544 -0.38 -25.48 -2.00
N LEU A 545 0.30 -24.77 -2.91
CA LEU A 545 -0.31 -24.38 -4.17
C LEU A 545 -0.69 -25.58 -5.02
N ASN A 546 0.16 -26.63 -5.07
CA ASN A 546 -0.15 -27.89 -5.75
C ASN A 546 -1.36 -28.57 -5.11
N GLU A 547 -1.35 -28.77 -3.79
CA GLU A 547 -2.42 -29.41 -3.04
C GLU A 547 -3.76 -28.71 -3.24
N LEU A 548 -3.80 -27.39 -3.11
CA LEU A 548 -5.02 -26.61 -3.30
C LEU A 548 -5.51 -26.66 -4.76
N ALA A 549 -4.60 -26.55 -5.73
CA ALA A 549 -4.94 -26.62 -7.14
C ALA A 549 -5.52 -27.99 -7.54
N ASP A 550 -5.03 -29.09 -6.95
CA ASP A 550 -5.52 -30.44 -7.25
C ASP A 550 -6.94 -30.70 -6.74
N ARG A 551 -7.32 -30.10 -5.61
CA ARG A 551 -8.66 -30.25 -5.01
C ARG A 551 -9.63 -29.10 -5.29
N ASP A 552 -9.31 -28.18 -6.22
CA ASP A 552 -10.04 -26.93 -6.47
C ASP A 552 -10.30 -26.11 -5.18
N GLY A 553 -9.36 -26.16 -4.24
CA GLY A 553 -9.40 -25.44 -2.98
C GLY A 553 -9.01 -23.99 -3.12
N LYS A 554 -9.15 -23.22 -2.04
CA LYS A 554 -8.82 -21.81 -1.95
C LYS A 554 -7.86 -21.56 -0.80
N PHE A 555 -7.00 -20.54 -0.93
CA PHE A 555 -6.16 -20.07 0.18
C PHE A 555 -7.00 -19.58 1.36
N LEU A 556 -8.09 -18.88 1.09
CA LEU A 556 -8.95 -18.30 2.13
C LEU A 556 -9.76 -19.35 2.91
N ASP A 557 -9.83 -20.59 2.42
CA ASP A 557 -10.43 -21.70 3.14
C ASP A 557 -9.45 -22.35 4.13
N GLN A 558 -8.16 -21.96 4.10
CA GLN A 558 -7.18 -22.39 5.09
C GLN A 558 -7.50 -21.70 6.41
N ILE A 559 -8.11 -22.46 7.32
CA ILE A 559 -8.57 -21.99 8.63
C ILE A 559 -7.36 -21.58 9.48
N GLU A 560 -7.57 -20.58 10.32
CA GLU A 560 -6.68 -20.20 11.43
C GLU A 560 -6.21 -21.47 12.19
N ARG A 561 -4.92 -21.73 12.15
CA ARG A 561 -4.27 -22.78 12.94
C ARG A 561 -3.74 -22.24 14.26
#